data_0d329c60ddfb13d79b414d13454276fc
#
_entry.id   0d329c60ddfb13d79b414d13454276fc
#
_cell.length_a   1.000
_cell.length_b   1.000
_cell.length_c   1.000
_cell.angle_alpha   90.00
_cell.angle_beta   90.00
_cell.angle_gamma   90.00
#
_symmetry.space_group_name_H-M   'P 1'
#
loop_
_entity.id
_entity.type
_entity.pdbx_description
1 polymer ?
#
loop_
_entity_poly.entity_id
_entity_poly.type
_entity_poly.pdbx_seq_one_letter_code
_entity_poly.pdbx_strand_id
1 'polypeptide(L)'
;SARYGWWNEQLKSDQAFVTALKYIVKANVLAMQAILEVRADAIFIQSESSEYFHAENPAAIRPAEIMNAMRFLSLDLNYGHRVDSQMYEYLLDNGMTQEEYHFFLGNSLKHHCILGNDYYWTNEHRVAADGLTRASGEIFGYSEITRQYYNRYRLPVMHTETNIAEGPNGDEAVNWLWKEWANVLRVRNDGVPTVGFTWYSLTDQVDWDTALREQNGRVNPLGLYDLNREIRAVGRCYKQLIKDWREVLPTQSVCLSVPIVPPSEHGEPQARRRRAEMRALIEHEEAVHEAAE
;
A
#
# COMPACT_ATOMS: atom_id res chain seq x y z
N SER A 1 0.69 -16.10 -1.10
CA SER A 1 0.11 -17.30 -1.75
C SER A 1 1.13 -18.42 -1.86
N ALA A 2 2.23 -18.29 -2.60
CA ALA A 2 3.15 -19.39 -2.96
C ALA A 2 3.85 -20.06 -1.77
N ARG A 3 4.05 -19.37 -0.64
CA ARG A 3 4.61 -19.98 0.58
C ARG A 3 3.64 -20.97 1.23
N TYR A 4 2.36 -20.67 1.21
CA TYR A 4 1.31 -21.42 1.91
C TYR A 4 0.40 -22.21 0.99
N GLY A 5 0.50 -22.06 -0.32
CA GLY A 5 -0.35 -22.71 -1.32
C GLY A 5 -1.77 -22.17 -1.35
N TRP A 6 -1.95 -20.87 -1.06
CA TRP A 6 -3.25 -20.20 -1.13
C TRP A 6 -3.55 -19.73 -2.54
N TRP A 7 -4.81 -19.42 -2.79
CA TRP A 7 -5.32 -19.08 -4.10
C TRP A 7 -5.05 -20.25 -5.08
N ASN A 8 -4.60 -20.00 -6.26
CA ASN A 8 -4.37 -21.05 -7.26
C ASN A 8 -2.94 -21.63 -7.26
N GLU A 9 -2.19 -21.46 -6.17
CA GLU A 9 -0.81 -21.90 -6.09
C GLU A 9 -0.69 -23.43 -6.05
N GLN A 10 0.13 -23.98 -6.94
CA GLN A 10 0.41 -25.40 -7.05
C GLN A 10 1.55 -25.84 -6.12
N LEU A 11 2.47 -24.94 -5.82
CA LEU A 11 3.63 -25.16 -4.98
C LEU A 11 3.48 -24.45 -3.65
N LYS A 12 4.08 -25.03 -2.61
CA LYS A 12 4.00 -24.55 -1.25
C LYS A 12 5.37 -24.68 -0.59
N SER A 13 6.20 -23.66 -0.71
CA SER A 13 7.54 -23.61 -0.10
C SER A 13 8.11 -22.21 -0.12
N ASP A 14 9.17 -21.97 0.66
CA ASP A 14 9.93 -20.72 0.60
C ASP A 14 10.59 -20.52 -0.77
N GLN A 15 11.07 -21.60 -1.40
CA GLN A 15 11.60 -21.54 -2.77
C GLN A 15 10.53 -21.13 -3.80
N ALA A 16 9.30 -21.67 -3.68
CA ALA A 16 8.19 -21.26 -4.54
C ALA A 16 7.83 -19.79 -4.33
N PHE A 17 7.86 -19.33 -3.08
CA PHE A 17 7.64 -17.92 -2.75
C PHE A 17 8.70 -17.01 -3.38
N VAL A 18 9.99 -17.29 -3.20
CA VAL A 18 11.07 -16.47 -3.76
C VAL A 18 11.06 -16.52 -5.29
N THR A 19 10.73 -17.67 -5.89
CA THR A 19 10.58 -17.80 -7.35
C THR A 19 9.44 -16.91 -7.87
N ALA A 20 8.26 -16.96 -7.26
CA ALA A 20 7.14 -16.11 -7.62
C ALA A 20 7.48 -14.63 -7.42
N LEU A 21 8.01 -14.28 -6.26
CA LEU A 21 8.40 -12.92 -5.89
C LEU A 21 9.33 -12.30 -6.93
N LYS A 22 10.47 -12.93 -7.24
CA LYS A 22 11.45 -12.38 -8.16
C LYS A 22 10.90 -12.18 -9.57
N TYR A 23 10.09 -13.10 -10.07
CA TYR A 23 9.51 -12.99 -11.41
C TYR A 23 8.41 -11.95 -11.50
N ILE A 24 7.51 -11.90 -10.52
CA ILE A 24 6.42 -10.91 -10.47
C ILE A 24 7.01 -9.49 -10.35
N VAL A 25 7.94 -9.28 -9.43
CA VAL A 25 8.55 -7.96 -9.26
C VAL A 25 9.40 -7.56 -10.48
N LYS A 26 10.15 -8.51 -11.08
CA LYS A 26 10.89 -8.24 -12.31
C LYS A 26 9.96 -7.86 -13.46
N ALA A 27 8.87 -8.59 -13.65
CA ALA A 27 7.86 -8.25 -14.66
C ALA A 27 7.27 -6.86 -14.43
N ASN A 28 6.98 -6.50 -13.17
CA ASN A 28 6.49 -5.16 -12.82
C ASN A 28 7.51 -4.07 -13.16
N VAL A 29 8.78 -4.23 -12.80
CA VAL A 29 9.85 -3.27 -13.14
C VAL A 29 9.99 -3.10 -14.65
N LEU A 30 10.02 -4.19 -15.41
CA LEU A 30 10.10 -4.14 -16.87
C LEU A 30 8.87 -3.49 -17.51
N ALA A 31 7.68 -3.75 -16.97
CA ALA A 31 6.45 -3.10 -17.44
C ALA A 31 6.48 -1.58 -17.18
N MET A 32 6.93 -1.16 -16.00
CA MET A 32 7.08 0.27 -15.70
C MET A 32 8.10 0.93 -16.64
N GLN A 33 9.24 0.29 -16.93
CA GLN A 33 10.22 0.79 -17.89
C GLN A 33 9.62 0.97 -19.28
N ALA A 34 8.92 -0.04 -19.80
CA ALA A 34 8.27 0.03 -21.10
C ALA A 34 7.19 1.12 -21.18
N ILE A 35 6.43 1.34 -20.10
CA ILE A 35 5.45 2.43 -20.03
C ILE A 35 6.16 3.79 -20.08
N LEU A 36 7.27 3.95 -19.36
CA LEU A 36 8.02 5.20 -19.32
C LEU A 36 8.69 5.55 -20.65
N GLU A 37 9.01 4.56 -21.52
CA GLU A 37 9.45 4.83 -22.89
C GLU A 37 8.38 5.55 -23.73
N VAL A 38 7.10 5.27 -23.46
CA VAL A 38 5.96 5.89 -24.19
C VAL A 38 5.43 7.11 -23.42
N ARG A 39 5.43 7.05 -22.10
CA ARG A 39 4.88 8.07 -21.21
C ARG A 39 5.84 8.37 -20.07
N ALA A 40 6.82 9.24 -20.32
CA ALA A 40 7.89 9.57 -19.37
C ALA A 40 7.39 10.22 -18.06
N ASP A 41 6.18 10.77 -18.05
CA ASP A 41 5.53 11.36 -16.88
C ASP A 41 4.57 10.41 -16.14
N ALA A 42 4.55 9.12 -16.48
CA ALA A 42 3.71 8.13 -15.81
C ALA A 42 4.07 7.99 -14.33
N ILE A 43 3.04 7.86 -13.50
CA ILE A 43 3.14 7.58 -12.07
C ILE A 43 2.49 6.23 -11.80
N PHE A 44 3.15 5.41 -11.00
CA PHE A 44 2.71 4.06 -10.69
C PHE A 44 2.26 3.96 -9.23
N ILE A 45 1.09 3.41 -8.99
CA ILE A 45 0.64 3.06 -7.65
C ILE A 45 1.03 1.60 -7.44
N GLN A 46 1.98 1.37 -6.54
CA GLN A 46 2.45 0.04 -6.18
C GLN A 46 1.66 -0.44 -4.96
N SER A 47 0.62 -1.24 -5.22
CA SER A 47 -0.24 -1.79 -4.17
C SER A 47 0.39 -3.00 -3.51
N GLU A 48 0.34 -3.04 -2.18
CA GLU A 48 0.87 -4.10 -1.36
C GLU A 48 -0.09 -4.40 -0.20
N SER A 49 -0.24 -5.67 0.13
CA SER A 49 -0.96 -6.09 1.32
C SER A 49 -0.20 -5.65 2.57
N SER A 50 -0.85 -4.86 3.41
CA SER A 50 -0.24 -4.28 4.61
C SER A 50 -0.35 -5.24 5.78
N GLU A 51 0.37 -6.34 5.73
CA GLU A 51 0.38 -7.37 6.76
C GLU A 51 1.15 -6.93 8.02
N TYR A 52 0.79 -7.48 9.19
CA TYR A 52 1.58 -7.41 10.41
C TYR A 52 1.47 -8.69 11.25
N PHE A 53 2.57 -9.06 11.89
CA PHE A 53 2.72 -10.31 12.63
C PHE A 53 3.06 -10.04 14.08
N HIS A 54 2.11 -10.32 14.99
CA HIS A 54 2.23 -10.16 16.43
C HIS A 54 2.62 -11.46 17.10
N ALA A 55 3.72 -11.48 17.86
CA ALA A 55 4.12 -12.65 18.65
C ALA A 55 3.10 -12.91 19.77
N GLU A 56 2.61 -14.14 19.93
CA GLU A 56 1.69 -14.52 21.00
C GLU A 56 2.37 -14.61 22.36
N ASN A 57 3.66 -14.95 22.37
CA ASN A 57 4.47 -15.16 23.56
C ASN A 57 5.96 -14.93 23.23
N PRO A 58 6.85 -14.89 24.22
CA PRO A 58 8.28 -14.65 23.97
C PRO A 58 8.96 -15.63 23.00
N ALA A 59 8.52 -16.89 22.94
CA ALA A 59 9.09 -17.88 22.02
C ALA A 59 8.69 -17.62 20.55
N ALA A 60 7.60 -16.88 20.33
CA ALA A 60 7.11 -16.50 19.01
C ALA A 60 7.75 -15.20 18.46
N ILE A 61 8.53 -14.46 19.25
CA ILE A 61 9.12 -13.19 18.83
C ILE A 61 9.96 -13.37 17.57
N ARG A 62 10.87 -14.33 17.56
CA ARG A 62 11.76 -14.54 16.41
C ARG A 62 11.02 -14.93 15.12
N PRO A 63 10.08 -15.90 15.12
CA PRO A 63 9.22 -16.14 13.96
C PRO A 63 8.47 -14.89 13.47
N ALA A 64 7.89 -14.11 14.37
CA ALA A 64 7.16 -12.89 14.02
C ALA A 64 8.09 -11.81 13.42
N GLU A 65 9.29 -11.62 13.94
CA GLU A 65 10.29 -10.69 13.38
C GLU A 65 10.67 -11.05 11.94
N ILE A 66 10.90 -12.35 11.67
CA ILE A 66 11.19 -12.83 10.32
C ILE A 66 10.03 -12.53 9.36
N MET A 67 8.80 -12.83 9.75
CA MET A 67 7.61 -12.56 8.94
C MET A 67 7.43 -11.05 8.71
N ASN A 68 7.68 -10.22 9.74
CA ASN A 68 7.65 -8.77 9.61
C ASN A 68 8.78 -8.20 8.74
N ALA A 69 9.92 -8.86 8.62
CA ALA A 69 10.93 -8.50 7.63
C ALA A 69 10.50 -8.93 6.21
N MET A 70 9.94 -10.12 6.06
CA MET A 70 9.50 -10.66 4.78
C MET A 70 8.38 -9.85 4.11
N ARG A 71 7.51 -9.20 4.87
CA ARG A 71 6.38 -8.40 4.32
C ARG A 71 6.83 -7.21 3.46
N PHE A 72 8.08 -6.81 3.56
CA PHE A 72 8.64 -5.71 2.78
C PHE A 72 9.33 -6.14 1.49
N LEU A 73 9.59 -7.45 1.30
CA LEU A 73 10.46 -7.93 0.22
C LEU A 73 9.98 -7.55 -1.18
N SER A 74 8.67 -7.57 -1.44
CA SER A 74 8.11 -7.16 -2.74
C SER A 74 8.42 -5.71 -3.07
N LEU A 75 8.17 -4.80 -2.15
CA LEU A 75 8.46 -3.38 -2.31
C LEU A 75 9.95 -3.06 -2.22
N ASP A 76 10.72 -3.76 -1.37
CA ASP A 76 12.17 -3.60 -1.30
C ASP A 76 12.81 -3.87 -2.67
N LEU A 77 12.46 -4.98 -3.30
CA LEU A 77 12.96 -5.31 -4.63
C LEU A 77 12.44 -4.32 -5.68
N ASN A 78 11.14 -4.00 -5.64
CA ASN A 78 10.54 -3.09 -6.62
C ASN A 78 11.14 -1.67 -6.57
N TYR A 79 11.51 -1.21 -5.39
CA TYR A 79 12.09 0.12 -5.18
C TYR A 79 13.61 0.14 -5.16
N GLY A 80 14.28 -1.00 -5.38
CA GLY A 80 15.72 -1.10 -5.28
C GLY A 80 16.24 -0.77 -3.87
N HIS A 81 15.44 -1.05 -2.85
CA HIS A 81 15.81 -0.90 -1.46
C HIS A 81 16.63 -2.10 -0.99
N ARG A 82 17.75 -1.85 -0.32
CA ARG A 82 18.57 -2.95 0.20
C ARG A 82 17.86 -3.64 1.36
N VAL A 83 17.73 -4.95 1.28
CA VAL A 83 17.28 -5.77 2.38
C VAL A 83 18.40 -5.95 3.42
N ASP A 84 18.04 -6.32 4.65
CA ASP A 84 19.05 -6.70 5.65
C ASP A 84 19.75 -8.03 5.28
N SER A 85 20.83 -8.37 6.01
CA SER A 85 21.63 -9.55 5.71
C SER A 85 20.83 -10.85 5.84
N GLN A 86 19.91 -10.94 6.80
CA GLN A 86 19.08 -12.12 6.99
C GLN A 86 18.12 -12.34 5.81
N MET A 87 17.48 -11.28 5.33
CA MET A 87 16.61 -11.37 4.17
C MET A 87 17.39 -11.59 2.87
N TYR A 88 18.60 -11.05 2.76
CA TYR A 88 19.48 -11.33 1.62
C TYR A 88 19.86 -12.82 1.56
N GLU A 89 20.33 -13.39 2.65
CA GLU A 89 20.62 -14.84 2.77
C GLU A 89 19.37 -15.67 2.46
N TYR A 90 18.23 -15.32 3.05
CA TYR A 90 16.96 -16.00 2.77
C TYR A 90 16.60 -16.02 1.28
N LEU A 91 16.78 -14.90 0.57
CA LEU A 91 16.51 -14.83 -0.88
C LEU A 91 17.45 -15.74 -1.67
N LEU A 92 18.76 -15.75 -1.36
CA LEU A 92 19.73 -16.59 -2.05
C LEU A 92 19.52 -18.08 -1.78
N ASP A 93 19.29 -18.46 -0.53
CA ASP A 93 19.05 -19.85 -0.12
C ASP A 93 17.80 -20.45 -0.76
N ASN A 94 16.85 -19.58 -1.12
CA ASN A 94 15.59 -19.98 -1.75
C ASN A 94 15.51 -19.71 -3.26
N GLY A 95 16.65 -19.51 -3.93
CA GLY A 95 16.75 -19.59 -5.38
C GLY A 95 16.76 -18.25 -6.13
N MET A 96 17.04 -17.14 -5.45
CA MET A 96 17.46 -15.90 -6.11
C MET A 96 18.96 -15.91 -6.32
N THR A 97 19.44 -15.48 -7.49
CA THR A 97 20.90 -15.30 -7.70
C THR A 97 21.33 -13.89 -7.28
N GLN A 98 22.64 -13.69 -7.10
CA GLN A 98 23.19 -12.37 -6.80
C GLN A 98 22.95 -11.39 -7.96
N GLU A 99 23.04 -11.86 -9.20
CA GLU A 99 22.77 -11.04 -10.39
C GLU A 99 21.30 -10.61 -10.44
N GLU A 100 20.36 -11.51 -10.10
CA GLU A 100 18.93 -11.19 -10.01
C GLU A 100 18.67 -10.14 -8.91
N TYR A 101 19.31 -10.28 -7.76
CA TYR A 101 19.19 -9.28 -6.69
C TYR A 101 19.77 -7.92 -7.12
N HIS A 102 20.95 -7.91 -7.77
CA HIS A 102 21.57 -6.68 -8.27
C HIS A 102 20.76 -6.03 -9.40
N PHE A 103 20.03 -6.83 -10.21
CA PHE A 103 19.09 -6.27 -11.20
C PHE A 103 18.10 -5.32 -10.52
N PHE A 104 17.49 -5.70 -9.39
CA PHE A 104 16.53 -4.85 -8.68
C PHE A 104 17.20 -3.58 -8.14
N LEU A 105 18.38 -3.68 -7.57
CA LEU A 105 19.10 -2.51 -7.06
C LEU A 105 19.48 -1.52 -8.17
N GLY A 106 19.76 -2.02 -9.38
CA GLY A 106 20.17 -1.19 -10.54
C GLY A 106 19.00 -0.61 -11.35
N ASN A 107 17.77 -1.10 -11.15
CA ASN A 107 16.62 -0.74 -11.99
C ASN A 107 15.48 -0.10 -11.18
N SER A 108 15.78 0.64 -10.13
CA SER A 108 14.79 1.29 -9.29
C SER A 108 14.07 2.42 -10.02
N LEU A 109 12.74 2.34 -10.05
CA LEU A 109 11.83 3.39 -10.54
C LEU A 109 11.02 4.03 -9.39
N LYS A 110 11.52 3.94 -8.18
CA LYS A 110 10.86 4.41 -6.96
C LYS A 110 10.34 5.84 -7.06
N HIS A 111 11.08 6.72 -7.73
CA HIS A 111 10.72 8.14 -7.88
C HIS A 111 9.49 8.38 -8.77
N HIS A 112 9.01 7.37 -9.50
CA HIS A 112 7.77 7.38 -10.24
C HIS A 112 6.62 6.72 -9.47
N CYS A 113 6.82 6.30 -8.22
CA CYS A 113 5.86 5.48 -7.50
C CYS A 113 5.13 6.23 -6.38
N ILE A 114 3.89 5.80 -6.17
CA ILE A 114 3.09 6.02 -4.97
C ILE A 114 3.01 4.67 -4.24
N LEU A 115 3.19 4.69 -2.94
CA LEU A 115 3.04 3.51 -2.09
C LEU A 115 1.55 3.24 -1.88
N GLY A 116 1.06 2.11 -2.37
CA GLY A 116 -0.29 1.61 -2.11
C GLY A 116 -0.30 0.65 -0.92
N ASN A 117 -1.19 0.85 0.02
CA ASN A 117 -1.40 -0.04 1.15
C ASN A 117 -2.83 -0.56 1.14
N ASP A 118 -3.00 -1.86 0.89
CA ASP A 118 -4.25 -2.57 1.10
C ASP A 118 -4.37 -2.91 2.59
N TYR A 119 -5.50 -2.67 3.20
CA TYR A 119 -5.69 -3.05 4.59
C TYR A 119 -7.10 -3.58 4.84
N TYR A 120 -7.13 -4.74 5.48
CA TYR A 120 -8.33 -5.43 5.93
C TYR A 120 -8.16 -5.83 7.39
N TRP A 121 -9.25 -6.04 8.10
CA TRP A 121 -9.21 -6.52 9.48
C TRP A 121 -8.50 -7.88 9.64
N THR A 122 -8.29 -8.60 8.55
CA THR A 122 -7.57 -9.87 8.48
C THR A 122 -6.06 -9.74 8.23
N ASN A 123 -5.55 -8.53 8.00
CA ASN A 123 -4.13 -8.32 7.67
C ASN A 123 -3.20 -8.41 8.88
N GLU A 124 -3.76 -8.44 10.08
CA GLU A 124 -2.95 -8.65 11.28
C GLU A 124 -3.08 -10.08 11.77
N HIS A 125 -1.94 -10.67 12.11
CA HIS A 125 -1.84 -12.07 12.47
C HIS A 125 -1.18 -12.24 13.84
N ARG A 126 -1.63 -13.24 14.61
CA ARG A 126 -0.89 -13.76 15.77
C ARG A 126 -0.03 -14.92 15.32
N VAL A 127 1.22 -14.92 15.78
CA VAL A 127 2.22 -15.94 15.45
C VAL A 127 2.49 -16.77 16.69
N ALA A 128 2.34 -18.08 16.57
CA ALA A 128 2.70 -19.04 17.61
C ALA A 128 4.21 -19.38 17.55
N ALA A 129 4.72 -20.03 18.59
CA ALA A 129 6.15 -20.40 18.69
C ALA A 129 6.65 -21.31 17.57
N ASP A 130 5.77 -22.11 16.97
CA ASP A 130 6.05 -22.99 15.82
C ASP A 130 5.93 -22.26 14.46
N GLY A 131 5.64 -20.96 14.48
CA GLY A 131 5.47 -20.15 13.27
C GLY A 131 4.09 -20.24 12.62
N LEU A 132 3.13 -20.97 13.18
CA LEU A 132 1.76 -20.97 12.70
C LEU A 132 1.10 -19.62 12.96
N THR A 133 0.29 -19.17 12.00
CA THR A 133 -0.39 -17.87 12.04
C THR A 133 -1.90 -18.04 12.10
N ARG A 134 -2.56 -17.11 12.80
CA ARG A 134 -4.02 -16.96 12.79
C ARG A 134 -4.38 -15.48 12.77
N ALA A 135 -5.51 -15.12 12.20
CA ALA A 135 -6.00 -13.75 12.21
C ALA A 135 -6.13 -13.23 13.66
N SER A 136 -5.66 -12.02 13.89
CA SER A 136 -5.73 -11.37 15.21
C SER A 136 -6.90 -10.38 15.32
N GLY A 137 -7.50 -10.00 14.20
CA GLY A 137 -8.24 -8.76 14.12
C GLY A 137 -7.28 -7.56 14.19
N GLU A 138 -7.82 -6.37 14.24
CA GLU A 138 -7.02 -5.16 14.32
C GLU A 138 -6.40 -4.97 15.71
N ILE A 139 -5.08 -4.84 15.74
CA ILE A 139 -4.29 -4.48 16.93
C ILE A 139 -3.61 -3.13 16.70
N PHE A 140 -2.90 -2.98 15.59
CA PHE A 140 -2.24 -1.74 15.19
C PHE A 140 -3.14 -0.87 14.31
N GLY A 141 -3.92 -1.50 13.43
CA GLY A 141 -4.74 -0.84 12.44
C GLY A 141 -3.95 -0.20 11.30
N TYR A 142 -4.68 0.26 10.30
CA TYR A 142 -4.12 0.88 9.09
C TYR A 142 -3.10 1.98 9.39
N SER A 143 -3.40 2.86 10.35
CA SER A 143 -2.57 4.05 10.60
C SER A 143 -1.16 3.70 11.09
N GLU A 144 -1.02 2.73 12.00
CA GLU A 144 0.29 2.33 12.52
C GLU A 144 1.10 1.56 11.49
N ILE A 145 0.45 0.64 10.78
CA ILE A 145 1.10 -0.19 9.76
C ILE A 145 1.58 0.71 8.60
N THR A 146 0.72 1.60 8.11
CA THR A 146 1.07 2.52 7.02
C THR A 146 2.23 3.46 7.39
N ARG A 147 2.31 3.92 8.65
CA ARG A 147 3.47 4.70 9.10
C ARG A 147 4.78 3.90 9.03
N GLN A 148 4.76 2.59 9.29
CA GLN A 148 5.95 1.75 9.17
C GLN A 148 6.41 1.66 7.71
N TYR A 149 5.49 1.47 6.77
CA TYR A 149 5.79 1.50 5.33
C TYR A 149 6.31 2.87 4.88
N TYR A 150 5.65 3.95 5.29
CA TYR A 150 6.12 5.30 4.99
C TYR A 150 7.50 5.58 5.56
N ASN A 151 7.77 5.17 6.80
CA ASN A 151 9.07 5.35 7.43
C ASN A 151 10.19 4.63 6.67
N ARG A 152 9.90 3.49 6.05
CA ARG A 152 10.85 2.73 5.24
C ARG A 152 11.09 3.35 3.87
N TYR A 153 10.04 3.75 3.17
CA TYR A 153 10.13 4.12 1.76
C TYR A 153 10.06 5.62 1.48
N ARG A 154 9.44 6.41 2.35
CA ARG A 154 9.30 7.87 2.20
C ARG A 154 8.64 8.28 0.88
N LEU A 155 7.62 7.56 0.45
CA LEU A 155 6.79 7.86 -0.71
C LEU A 155 5.43 8.40 -0.27
N PRO A 156 4.73 9.18 -1.11
CA PRO A 156 3.31 9.44 -0.91
C PRO A 156 2.54 8.12 -0.79
N VAL A 157 1.51 8.10 0.04
CA VAL A 157 0.76 6.88 0.36
C VAL A 157 -0.67 6.98 -0.15
N MET A 158 -1.19 5.88 -0.67
CA MET A 158 -2.59 5.69 -1.00
C MET A 158 -3.14 4.47 -0.26
N HIS A 159 -4.31 4.58 0.33
CA HIS A 159 -5.05 3.41 0.80
C HIS A 159 -5.73 2.76 -0.41
N THR A 160 -5.16 1.68 -0.90
CA THR A 160 -5.49 1.13 -2.22
C THR A 160 -6.62 0.13 -2.19
N GLU A 161 -6.80 -0.61 -1.10
CA GLU A 161 -7.92 -1.52 -0.95
C GLU A 161 -8.38 -1.64 0.51
N THR A 162 -9.69 -1.69 0.70
CA THR A 162 -10.33 -2.14 1.93
C THR A 162 -11.77 -2.51 1.69
N ASN A 163 -12.30 -3.41 2.49
CA ASN A 163 -13.73 -3.69 2.63
C ASN A 163 -14.02 -4.46 3.91
N ILE A 164 -15.29 -4.65 4.16
CA ILE A 164 -15.85 -5.69 5.03
C ILE A 164 -17.17 -6.15 4.42
N ALA A 165 -17.52 -7.40 4.62
CA ALA A 165 -18.81 -7.91 4.17
C ALA A 165 -19.95 -7.15 4.84
N GLU A 166 -20.95 -6.74 4.04
CA GLU A 166 -22.13 -6.11 4.58
C GLU A 166 -22.95 -7.14 5.37
N GLY A 167 -23.14 -6.88 6.65
CA GLY A 167 -23.96 -7.69 7.52
C GLY A 167 -25.47 -7.48 7.28
N PRO A 168 -26.32 -8.23 7.98
CA PRO A 168 -27.77 -8.19 7.78
C PRO A 168 -28.41 -6.81 7.92
N ASN A 169 -27.83 -5.94 8.72
CA ASN A 169 -28.34 -4.58 8.97
C ASN A 169 -27.75 -3.51 8.04
N GLY A 170 -26.72 -3.86 7.26
CA GLY A 170 -26.03 -2.93 6.34
C GLY A 170 -25.14 -1.89 7.02
N ASP A 171 -24.94 -1.98 8.33
CA ASP A 171 -24.20 -0.98 9.10
C ASP A 171 -22.70 -1.28 9.17
N GLU A 172 -22.29 -2.53 9.06
CA GLU A 172 -20.92 -2.96 9.27
C GLU A 172 -19.99 -2.35 8.21
N ALA A 173 -20.39 -2.38 6.94
CA ALA A 173 -19.60 -1.82 5.85
C ALA A 173 -19.51 -0.28 5.94
N VAL A 174 -20.60 0.38 6.36
CA VAL A 174 -20.61 1.85 6.58
C VAL A 174 -19.70 2.22 7.75
N ASN A 175 -19.78 1.49 8.86
CA ASN A 175 -18.92 1.73 10.03
C ASN A 175 -17.44 1.51 9.70
N TRP A 176 -17.15 0.47 8.94
CA TRP A 176 -15.78 0.19 8.45
C TRP A 176 -15.26 1.30 7.54
N LEU A 177 -16.08 1.78 6.60
CA LEU A 177 -15.72 2.90 5.72
C LEU A 177 -15.32 4.13 6.52
N TRP A 178 -16.12 4.54 7.50
CA TRP A 178 -15.83 5.72 8.29
C TRP A 178 -14.63 5.55 9.21
N LYS A 179 -14.45 4.35 9.74
CA LYS A 179 -13.26 3.99 10.53
C LYS A 179 -11.99 4.09 9.72
N GLU A 180 -11.96 3.47 8.53
CA GLU A 180 -10.77 3.50 7.67
C GLU A 180 -10.51 4.91 7.13
N TRP A 181 -11.56 5.65 6.84
CA TRP A 181 -11.43 7.07 6.51
C TRP A 181 -10.81 7.88 7.65
N ALA A 182 -11.22 7.67 8.87
CA ALA A 182 -10.62 8.32 10.04
C ALA A 182 -9.15 7.94 10.21
N ASN A 183 -8.78 6.68 9.93
CA ASN A 183 -7.38 6.23 9.91
C ASN A 183 -6.56 6.93 8.82
N VAL A 184 -7.10 7.11 7.63
CA VAL A 184 -6.47 7.87 6.53
C VAL A 184 -6.21 9.32 6.95
N LEU A 185 -7.19 9.98 7.57
CA LEU A 185 -7.03 11.33 8.09
C LEU A 185 -5.98 11.41 9.20
N ARG A 186 -5.93 10.42 10.08
CA ARG A 186 -4.91 10.32 11.13
C ARG A 186 -3.50 10.21 10.54
N VAL A 187 -3.29 9.29 9.60
CA VAL A 187 -2.00 9.13 8.89
C VAL A 187 -1.55 10.45 8.25
N ARG A 188 -2.50 11.14 7.61
CA ARG A 188 -2.25 12.45 7.01
C ARG A 188 -1.88 13.51 8.06
N ASN A 189 -2.61 13.57 9.17
CA ASN A 189 -2.34 14.54 10.25
C ASN A 189 -1.00 14.27 10.94
N ASP A 190 -0.52 13.02 10.92
CA ASP A 190 0.82 12.63 11.37
C ASP A 190 1.94 13.02 10.38
N GLY A 191 1.61 13.75 9.30
CA GLY A 191 2.57 14.28 8.32
C GLY A 191 2.92 13.32 7.19
N VAL A 192 2.18 12.23 7.02
CA VAL A 192 2.35 11.31 5.88
C VAL A 192 1.54 11.83 4.69
N PRO A 193 2.17 12.12 3.53
CA PRO A 193 1.45 12.55 2.34
C PRO A 193 0.51 11.46 1.84
N THR A 194 -0.80 11.62 2.09
CA THR A 194 -1.84 10.67 1.68
C THR A 194 -2.57 11.23 0.48
N VAL A 195 -2.59 10.47 -0.63
CA VAL A 195 -3.06 10.95 -1.94
C VAL A 195 -4.37 10.30 -2.41
N GLY A 196 -4.84 9.25 -1.73
CA GLY A 196 -6.08 8.59 -2.13
C GLY A 196 -6.58 7.53 -1.15
N PHE A 197 -7.82 7.14 -1.38
CA PHE A 197 -8.52 6.08 -0.67
C PHE A 197 -9.41 5.31 -1.64
N THR A 198 -9.36 3.99 -1.62
CA THR A 198 -10.14 3.11 -2.50
C THR A 198 -10.87 2.05 -1.72
N TRP A 199 -12.15 1.89 -2.00
CA TRP A 199 -12.95 0.76 -1.55
C TRP A 199 -12.88 -0.38 -2.58
N TYR A 200 -12.57 -1.57 -2.18
CA TYR A 200 -12.66 -2.79 -2.97
C TYR A 200 -13.90 -3.58 -2.55
N SER A 201 -14.86 -3.81 -3.40
CA SER A 201 -14.85 -3.62 -4.84
C SER A 201 -16.04 -2.76 -5.30
N LEU A 202 -16.10 -2.47 -6.60
CA LEU A 202 -17.23 -1.73 -7.17
C LEU A 202 -18.53 -2.52 -7.08
N THR A 203 -18.49 -3.81 -7.41
CA THR A 203 -19.61 -4.74 -7.33
C THR A 203 -19.28 -5.92 -6.41
N ASP A 204 -20.32 -6.60 -5.91
CA ASP A 204 -20.15 -7.82 -5.12
C ASP A 204 -19.32 -8.86 -5.89
N GLN A 205 -18.62 -9.71 -5.15
CA GLN A 205 -17.81 -10.79 -5.68
C GLN A 205 -18.56 -12.12 -5.58
N VAL A 206 -18.28 -13.05 -6.51
CA VAL A 206 -18.83 -14.41 -6.48
C VAL A 206 -17.69 -15.39 -6.19
N ASP A 207 -17.90 -16.31 -5.25
CA ASP A 207 -16.94 -17.35 -4.84
C ASP A 207 -15.56 -16.82 -4.37
N TRP A 208 -15.51 -15.53 -3.94
CA TRP A 208 -14.30 -14.89 -3.47
C TRP A 208 -13.81 -15.43 -2.12
N ASP A 209 -14.75 -15.87 -1.28
CA ASP A 209 -14.46 -16.48 0.02
C ASP A 209 -13.78 -17.86 -0.09
N THR A 210 -13.90 -18.52 -1.22
CA THR A 210 -13.16 -19.76 -1.52
C THR A 210 -11.89 -19.52 -2.35
N ALA A 211 -11.50 -18.27 -2.53
CA ALA A 211 -10.38 -17.87 -3.38
C ALA A 211 -10.49 -18.41 -4.82
N LEU A 212 -11.71 -18.43 -5.34
CA LEU A 212 -12.08 -18.93 -6.69
C LEU A 212 -11.73 -20.41 -6.94
N ARG A 213 -11.49 -21.19 -5.88
CA ARG A 213 -11.19 -22.64 -6.01
C ARG A 213 -12.42 -23.51 -6.15
N GLU A 214 -13.57 -23.03 -5.71
CA GLU A 214 -14.83 -23.76 -5.74
C GLU A 214 -15.89 -22.89 -6.43
N GLN A 215 -16.61 -23.48 -7.37
CA GLN A 215 -17.70 -22.81 -8.08
C GLN A 215 -19.02 -23.08 -7.34
N ASN A 216 -19.28 -22.33 -6.28
CA ASN A 216 -20.48 -22.47 -5.45
C ASN A 216 -21.59 -21.48 -5.84
N GLY A 217 -21.28 -20.45 -6.63
CA GLY A 217 -22.19 -19.36 -6.95
C GLY A 217 -22.49 -18.45 -5.75
N ARG A 218 -21.67 -18.50 -4.71
CA ARG A 218 -21.87 -17.74 -3.47
C ARG A 218 -21.52 -16.28 -3.65
N VAL A 219 -22.48 -15.41 -3.38
CA VAL A 219 -22.29 -13.96 -3.43
C VAL A 219 -21.65 -13.49 -2.13
N ASN A 220 -20.54 -12.78 -2.25
CA ASN A 220 -19.86 -12.08 -1.15
C ASN A 220 -20.22 -10.59 -1.23
N PRO A 221 -21.00 -10.04 -0.27
CA PRO A 221 -21.52 -8.67 -0.32
C PRO A 221 -20.45 -7.65 0.10
N LEU A 222 -19.44 -7.46 -0.75
CA LEU A 222 -18.28 -6.60 -0.51
C LEU A 222 -18.34 -5.29 -1.31
N GLY A 223 -19.24 -5.23 -2.31
CA GLY A 223 -19.31 -4.17 -3.29
C GLY A 223 -19.95 -2.87 -2.78
N LEU A 224 -19.62 -1.77 -3.44
CA LEU A 224 -20.39 -0.53 -3.35
C LEU A 224 -21.77 -0.67 -3.99
N TYR A 225 -21.88 -1.59 -4.93
CA TYR A 225 -23.10 -2.01 -5.63
C TYR A 225 -23.25 -3.52 -5.52
N ASP A 226 -24.49 -4.00 -5.47
CA ASP A 226 -24.78 -5.42 -5.59
C ASP A 226 -24.64 -5.91 -7.05
N LEU A 227 -24.89 -7.18 -7.30
CA LEU A 227 -24.83 -7.78 -8.64
C LEU A 227 -25.91 -7.24 -9.61
N ASN A 228 -27.01 -6.69 -9.09
CA ASN A 228 -28.06 -6.02 -9.88
C ASN A 228 -27.72 -4.56 -10.17
N ARG A 229 -26.57 -4.08 -9.69
CA ARG A 229 -26.11 -2.67 -9.76
C ARG A 229 -26.95 -1.70 -8.92
N GLU A 230 -27.61 -2.22 -7.88
CA GLU A 230 -28.23 -1.42 -6.84
C GLU A 230 -27.19 -0.91 -5.86
N ILE A 231 -27.18 0.42 -5.62
CA ILE A 231 -26.18 1.03 -4.74
C ILE A 231 -26.46 0.68 -3.27
N ARG A 232 -25.46 0.10 -2.58
CA ARG A 232 -25.54 -0.22 -1.16
C ARG A 232 -25.40 1.01 -0.27
N ALA A 233 -25.68 0.86 1.02
CA ALA A 233 -25.52 1.92 2.00
C ALA A 233 -24.07 2.45 2.00
N VAL A 234 -23.09 1.58 2.03
CA VAL A 234 -21.66 1.94 1.96
C VAL A 234 -21.32 2.68 0.66
N GLY A 235 -21.92 2.31 -0.48
CA GLY A 235 -21.74 3.00 -1.75
C GLY A 235 -22.26 4.44 -1.73
N ARG A 236 -23.41 4.67 -1.10
CA ARG A 236 -23.94 6.03 -0.91
C ARG A 236 -23.05 6.88 -0.02
N CYS A 237 -22.54 6.31 1.09
CA CYS A 237 -21.60 6.97 1.98
C CYS A 237 -20.26 7.27 1.29
N TYR A 238 -19.73 6.32 0.50
CA TYR A 238 -18.50 6.53 -0.25
C TYR A 238 -18.64 7.63 -1.32
N LYS A 239 -19.79 7.67 -2.01
CA LYS A 239 -20.10 8.75 -2.96
C LYS A 239 -20.16 10.13 -2.29
N GLN A 240 -20.73 10.19 -1.08
CA GLN A 240 -20.73 11.43 -0.29
C GLN A 240 -19.32 11.79 0.16
N LEU A 241 -18.53 10.82 0.62
CA LEU A 241 -17.13 11.01 1.00
C LEU A 241 -16.29 11.60 -0.16
N ILE A 242 -16.45 11.07 -1.39
CA ILE A 242 -15.76 11.61 -2.56
C ILE A 242 -16.13 13.09 -2.79
N LYS A 243 -17.37 13.45 -2.60
CA LYS A 243 -17.82 14.85 -2.73
C LYS A 243 -17.17 15.73 -1.67
N ASP A 244 -17.23 15.31 -0.41
CA ASP A 244 -16.71 16.07 0.73
C ASP A 244 -15.20 16.22 0.68
N TRP A 245 -14.48 15.20 0.19
CA TRP A 245 -13.04 15.22 -0.02
C TRP A 245 -12.61 16.35 -0.97
N ARG A 246 -13.34 16.55 -2.06
CA ARG A 246 -13.02 17.60 -3.04
C ARG A 246 -13.10 19.00 -2.44
N GLU A 247 -13.96 19.19 -1.46
CA GLU A 247 -14.19 20.49 -0.80
C GLU A 247 -13.24 20.70 0.39
N VAL A 248 -12.92 19.65 1.12
CA VAL A 248 -12.17 19.72 2.39
C VAL A 248 -10.66 19.68 2.19
N LEU A 249 -10.14 18.89 1.25
CA LEU A 249 -8.70 18.73 1.06
C LEU A 249 -7.99 19.97 0.54
N PRO A 250 -8.56 20.76 -0.39
CA PRO A 250 -7.91 21.97 -0.87
C PRO A 250 -7.72 23.03 0.20
N THR A 251 -8.55 22.99 1.26
CA THR A 251 -8.58 24.03 2.28
C THR A 251 -7.74 23.72 3.53
N GLN A 252 -7.33 22.47 3.72
CA GLN A 252 -6.75 22.07 5.01
C GLN A 252 -5.24 22.15 5.15
N SER A 253 -4.47 22.33 4.13
CA SER A 253 -3.05 22.68 4.26
C SER A 253 -2.35 22.79 2.91
N VAL A 254 -1.76 23.92 2.63
CA VAL A 254 -0.77 24.14 1.56
C VAL A 254 0.41 23.16 1.71
N CYS A 255 0.74 22.76 2.94
CA CYS A 255 1.82 21.81 3.25
C CYS A 255 1.55 20.37 2.76
N LEU A 256 0.31 20.01 2.45
CA LEU A 256 -0.07 18.64 2.07
C LEU A 256 -0.40 18.49 0.59
N SER A 257 -0.42 19.58 -0.18
CA SER A 257 -0.34 19.48 -1.64
C SER A 257 1.11 19.18 -2.03
N VAL A 258 1.50 17.91 -1.91
CA VAL A 258 2.76 17.46 -2.53
C VAL A 258 2.50 17.42 -4.03
N PRO A 259 3.05 18.36 -4.81
CA PRO A 259 3.00 18.22 -6.25
C PRO A 259 3.85 17.01 -6.60
N ILE A 260 3.22 15.91 -6.95
CA ILE A 260 3.88 14.78 -7.57
C ILE A 260 4.22 15.26 -8.98
N VAL A 261 5.35 15.92 -9.13
CA VAL A 261 5.88 16.31 -10.42
C VAL A 261 6.99 15.30 -10.73
N PRO A 262 6.74 14.33 -11.63
CA PRO A 262 7.82 13.48 -12.10
C PRO A 262 8.93 14.36 -12.67
N PRO A 263 10.21 14.04 -12.42
CA PRO A 263 11.29 14.73 -13.11
C PRO A 263 11.15 14.45 -14.60
N SER A 264 10.71 15.43 -15.38
CA SER A 264 10.79 15.35 -16.84
C SER A 264 12.24 15.56 -17.24
N GLU A 265 12.75 14.84 -18.24
CA GLU A 265 14.07 15.09 -18.82
C GLU A 265 14.26 16.55 -19.30
N HIS A 266 13.16 17.26 -19.53
CA HIS A 266 13.11 18.69 -19.85
C HIS A 266 12.80 19.59 -18.64
N GLY A 267 12.68 19.04 -17.41
CA GLY A 267 12.14 19.73 -16.24
C GLY A 267 13.15 20.43 -15.35
N GLU A 268 14.46 20.33 -15.62
CA GLU A 268 15.46 21.06 -14.84
C GLU A 268 15.21 22.59 -14.74
N PRO A 269 14.84 23.30 -15.82
CA PRO A 269 14.57 24.72 -15.73
C PRO A 269 13.32 25.07 -14.92
N GLN A 270 12.24 24.27 -15.05
CA GLN A 270 10.99 24.54 -14.32
C GLN A 270 11.09 24.14 -12.84
N ALA A 271 11.78 23.05 -12.51
CA ALA A 271 12.00 22.66 -11.12
C ALA A 271 12.92 23.65 -10.39
N ARG A 272 13.95 24.17 -11.06
CA ARG A 272 14.81 25.25 -10.54
C ARG A 272 14.04 26.54 -10.36
N ARG A 273 13.17 26.91 -11.31
CA ARG A 273 12.34 28.11 -11.24
C ARG A 273 11.33 28.02 -10.08
N ARG A 274 10.64 26.90 -9.91
CA ARG A 274 9.73 26.69 -8.78
C ARG A 274 10.44 26.65 -7.43
N ARG A 275 11.65 26.07 -7.34
CA ARG A 275 12.47 26.14 -6.12
C ARG A 275 12.93 27.56 -5.80
N ALA A 276 13.24 28.37 -6.80
CA ALA A 276 13.57 29.76 -6.64
C ALA A 276 12.36 30.60 -6.22
N GLU A 277 11.20 30.35 -6.81
CA GLU A 277 9.94 31.00 -6.44
C GLU A 277 9.50 30.63 -5.02
N MET A 278 9.67 29.36 -4.61
CA MET A 278 9.38 28.90 -3.25
C MET A 278 10.35 29.51 -2.23
N ARG A 279 11.64 29.63 -2.54
CA ARG A 279 12.62 30.31 -1.70
C ARG A 279 12.30 31.80 -1.53
N ALA A 280 11.95 32.48 -2.61
CA ALA A 280 11.57 33.89 -2.57
C ALA A 280 10.30 34.14 -1.73
N LEU A 281 9.35 33.21 -1.74
CA LEU A 281 8.17 33.25 -0.88
C LEU A 281 8.52 33.09 0.60
N ILE A 282 9.38 32.14 0.94
CA ILE A 282 9.83 31.91 2.32
C ILE A 282 10.61 33.14 2.84
N GLU A 283 11.57 33.65 2.06
CA GLU A 283 12.35 34.85 2.41
C GLU A 283 11.44 36.08 2.54
N HIS A 284 10.37 36.19 1.78
CA HIS A 284 9.40 37.29 1.91
C HIS A 284 8.55 37.16 3.17
N GLU A 285 8.11 35.96 3.54
CA GLU A 285 7.36 35.71 4.79
C GLU A 285 8.24 35.96 6.02
N GLU A 286 9.51 35.56 5.99
CA GLU A 286 10.48 35.84 7.07
C GLU A 286 10.72 37.34 7.22
N ALA A 287 10.90 38.07 6.11
CA ALA A 287 11.09 39.53 6.13
C ALA A 287 9.83 40.29 6.62
N VAL A 288 8.64 39.81 6.32
CA VAL A 288 7.40 40.40 6.83
C VAL A 288 7.23 40.11 8.32
N HIS A 289 7.70 38.98 8.81
CA HIS A 289 7.65 38.64 10.23
C HIS A 289 8.67 39.47 11.05
N GLU A 290 9.90 39.66 10.56
CA GLU A 290 10.91 40.53 11.18
C GLU A 290 10.52 42.03 11.18
N ALA A 291 9.71 42.45 10.22
CA ALA A 291 9.24 43.84 10.16
C ALA A 291 8.02 44.11 11.07
N ALA A 292 7.43 43.06 11.63
CA ALA A 292 6.27 43.15 12.53
C ALA A 292 6.61 43.00 14.01
N GLU A 293 7.88 42.69 14.34
CA GLU A 293 8.48 42.76 15.67
C GLU A 293 9.18 44.14 15.87
#